data_5c1d789d2b831aff155f8483c79dbb40
#
_entry.id   5c1d789d2b831aff155f8483c79dbb40
#
_cell.length_a   1.000
_cell.length_b   1.000
_cell.length_c   1.000
_cell.angle_alpha   90.00
_cell.angle_beta   90.00
_cell.angle_gamma   90.00
#
_symmetry.space_group_name_H-M   'P 1'
#
loop_
_entity.id
_entity.type
_entity.pdbx_description
1 polymer ?
#
loop_
_entity_poly.entity_id
_entity_poly.type
_entity_poly.pdbx_seq_one_letter_code
_entity_poly.pdbx_strand_id
1 'polypeptide(L)'
;MKKTAALIILALGLTAGAEASTYSDNLAKCILENTSSADQETMTQWAFVTLGKTAAAKKVQTIPAAKTKEVETKAKNLVTKLALGACSKQFALVMTKEPKTGLQATASYIAADLLKDQFVSSGLNLFPSLKNSQLTNLLNSETLDA
;
A
#
# COMPACT_ATOMS: atom_id res chain seq x y z
N MET A 1 17.96 21.56 -7.03
CA MET A 1 17.20 22.01 -7.25
C MET A 1 16.26 21.51 -8.20
N LYS A 2 16.05 22.08 -9.13
CA LYS A 2 15.17 21.67 -10.05
C LYS A 2 15.34 20.26 -10.33
N LYS A 3 16.40 19.84 -10.46
CA LYS A 3 16.61 18.50 -10.77
C LYS A 3 15.89 17.69 -9.84
N THR A 4 15.90 17.99 -8.77
CA THR A 4 15.27 17.23 -7.82
C THR A 4 13.93 17.01 -8.19
N ALA A 5 13.40 17.97 -8.63
CA ALA A 5 12.06 17.89 -8.97
C ALA A 5 11.96 16.67 -9.78
N ALA A 6 12.78 16.52 -10.63
CA ALA A 6 12.68 15.42 -11.50
C ALA A 6 12.32 14.17 -10.79
N LEU A 7 12.96 13.98 -9.85
CA LEU A 7 12.75 12.79 -9.28
C LEU A 7 11.47 12.61 -8.80
N ILE A 8 11.05 13.54 -8.44
CA ILE A 8 9.84 13.48 -7.89
C ILE A 8 9.02 12.86 -8.83
N ILE A 9 9.20 13.29 -9.90
CA ILE A 9 8.43 12.84 -10.84
C ILE A 9 8.30 11.37 -10.73
N LEU A 10 9.25 10.86 -10.54
CA LEU A 10 9.18 9.56 -10.47
C LEU A 10 8.18 9.19 -9.58
N ALA A 11 8.24 9.74 -8.64
CA ALA A 11 7.30 9.47 -7.68
C ALA A 11 6.10 9.69 -8.36
N LEU A 12 6.19 10.46 -9.33
CA LEU A 12 5.07 10.73 -9.95
C LEU A 12 4.65 9.71 -10.79
N GLY A 13 5.49 9.11 -11.26
CA GLY A 13 5.13 8.11 -12.13
C GLY A 13 4.10 7.38 -11.38
N LEU A 14 4.20 7.37 -10.21
CA LEU A 14 3.32 6.64 -9.44
C LEU A 14 2.14 7.38 -9.24
N THR A 15 2.28 8.55 -9.05
CA THR A 15 1.17 9.31 -8.76
C THR A 15 0.34 9.30 -9.95
N ALA A 16 0.85 9.19 -11.05
CA ALA A 16 0.08 9.21 -12.23
C ALA A 16 -1.02 8.22 -12.02
N GLY A 17 -0.71 7.11 -11.43
CA GLY A 17 -1.71 6.15 -11.25
C GLY A 17 -2.68 6.67 -10.23
N ALA A 18 -2.21 7.39 -9.34
CA ALA A 18 -3.07 7.86 -8.29
C ALA A 18 -4.08 8.82 -8.77
N GLU A 19 -3.72 9.71 -9.57
CA GLU A 19 -4.67 10.64 -9.96
C GLU A 19 -5.63 10.07 -10.87
N ALA A 20 -5.39 9.13 -11.52
CA ALA A 20 -6.28 8.62 -12.44
C ALA A 20 -7.41 8.15 -11.63
N SER A 21 -7.46 8.45 -10.31
CA SER A 21 -8.19 7.48 -9.84
C SER A 21 -9.16 7.72 -8.81
N THR A 22 -10.13 8.44 -9.18
CA THR A 22 -11.30 8.52 -8.38
C THR A 22 -11.89 7.12 -8.35
N TYR A 23 -11.84 6.40 -9.48
CA TYR A 23 -12.42 5.06 -9.58
C TYR A 23 -11.61 4.07 -8.72
N SER A 24 -10.29 4.09 -8.81
CA SER A 24 -9.48 3.19 -8.02
C SER A 24 -9.52 3.55 -6.55
N ASP A 25 -9.62 4.83 -6.21
CA ASP A 25 -9.73 5.22 -4.82
C ASP A 25 -11.06 4.72 -4.24
N ASN A 26 -12.14 4.84 -5.02
CA ASN A 26 -13.44 4.38 -4.57
C ASN A 26 -13.47 2.87 -4.37
N LEU A 27 -12.82 2.15 -5.26
CA LEU A 27 -12.74 0.70 -5.14
C LEU A 27 -11.92 0.35 -3.89
N ALA A 28 -10.80 1.01 -3.68
CA ALA A 28 -9.96 0.73 -2.51
C ALA A 28 -10.74 1.00 -1.22
N LYS A 29 -11.46 2.10 -1.17
CA LYS A 29 -12.24 2.44 0.01
C LYS A 29 -13.33 1.41 0.24
N CYS A 30 -13.98 0.97 -0.81
CA CYS A 30 -15.02 -0.04 -0.71
C CYS A 30 -14.45 -1.33 -0.12
N ILE A 31 -13.29 -1.74 -0.61
CA ILE A 31 -12.66 -2.96 -0.15
C ILE A 31 -12.31 -2.81 1.34
N LEU A 32 -11.69 -1.69 1.71
CA LEU A 32 -11.32 -1.49 3.10
C LEU A 32 -12.53 -1.43 4.04
N GLU A 33 -13.61 -0.85 3.58
CA GLU A 33 -14.81 -0.73 4.37
C GLU A 33 -15.59 -2.06 4.52
N ASN A 34 -15.31 -2.99 3.65
CA ASN A 34 -16.02 -4.26 3.67
C ASN A 34 -15.14 -5.44 4.11
N THR A 35 -14.03 -5.15 4.76
CA THR A 35 -13.15 -6.20 5.25
C THR A 35 -13.20 -6.25 6.77
N SER A 36 -13.15 -7.44 7.31
CA SER A 36 -13.12 -7.65 8.76
C SER A 36 -11.68 -7.43 9.24
N SER A 37 -11.45 -7.47 10.53
CA SER A 37 -10.10 -7.35 11.07
C SER A 37 -9.22 -8.48 10.55
N ALA A 38 -9.76 -9.69 10.48
CA ALA A 38 -8.99 -10.83 9.98
C ALA A 38 -8.67 -10.64 8.51
N ASP A 39 -9.59 -10.08 7.73
CA ASP A 39 -9.37 -9.84 6.32
C ASP A 39 -8.30 -8.78 6.15
N GLN A 40 -8.30 -7.75 6.99
CA GLN A 40 -7.30 -6.69 6.91
C GLN A 40 -5.93 -7.24 7.27
N GLU A 41 -5.87 -8.21 8.16
CA GLU A 41 -4.61 -8.82 8.50
C GLU A 41 -4.08 -9.56 7.28
N THR A 42 -4.95 -10.28 6.57
CA THR A 42 -4.58 -11.00 5.35
C THR A 42 -4.03 -10.00 4.32
N MET A 43 -4.67 -8.87 4.17
CA MET A 43 -4.23 -7.89 3.19
C MET A 43 -2.93 -7.23 3.61
N THR A 44 -2.73 -7.02 4.90
CA THR A 44 -1.48 -6.47 5.41
C THR A 44 -0.34 -7.47 5.14
N GLN A 45 -0.60 -8.76 5.34
CA GLN A 45 0.39 -9.78 5.05
C GLN A 45 0.70 -9.79 3.56
N TRP A 46 -0.32 -9.62 2.72
CA TRP A 46 -0.13 -9.58 1.28
C TRP A 46 0.75 -8.38 0.89
N ALA A 47 0.52 -7.22 1.51
CA ALA A 47 1.32 -6.05 1.22
C ALA A 47 2.78 -6.33 1.62
N PHE A 48 2.98 -7.03 2.73
CA PHE A 48 4.31 -7.33 3.22
C PHE A 48 5.04 -8.31 2.29
N VAL A 49 4.40 -9.38 1.86
CA VAL A 49 5.07 -10.32 0.97
C VAL A 49 5.32 -9.70 -0.41
N THR A 50 4.47 -8.77 -0.82
CA THR A 50 4.66 -8.10 -2.08
C THR A 50 5.92 -7.22 -1.98
N LEU A 51 6.08 -6.52 -0.87
CA LEU A 51 7.23 -5.69 -0.65
C LEU A 51 8.46 -6.60 -0.56
N GLY A 52 8.31 -7.79 0.00
CA GLY A 52 9.39 -8.75 0.14
C GLY A 52 9.94 -9.28 -1.18
N LYS A 53 9.22 -9.04 -2.28
CA LYS A 53 9.69 -9.49 -3.58
C LYS A 53 10.70 -8.51 -4.18
N THR A 54 10.84 -7.33 -3.56
CA THR A 54 11.77 -6.34 -4.10
C THR A 54 13.21 -6.80 -3.87
N ALA A 55 14.11 -6.33 -4.72
CA ALA A 55 15.51 -6.69 -4.60
C ALA A 55 16.07 -6.25 -3.26
N ALA A 56 15.70 -5.07 -2.81
CA ALA A 56 16.19 -4.54 -1.54
C ALA A 56 15.75 -5.41 -0.37
N ALA A 57 14.48 -5.82 -0.36
CA ALA A 57 13.97 -6.65 0.72
C ALA A 57 14.66 -8.01 0.74
N LYS A 58 14.91 -8.58 -0.44
CA LYS A 58 15.53 -9.89 -0.53
C LYS A 58 16.96 -9.89 0.01
N LYS A 59 17.61 -8.74 0.01
CA LYS A 59 18.95 -8.66 0.55
C LYS A 59 18.92 -8.74 2.08
N VAL A 60 17.79 -8.43 2.67
CA VAL A 60 17.66 -8.48 4.11
C VAL A 60 17.17 -9.86 4.52
N GLN A 61 16.13 -10.32 3.86
CA GLN A 61 15.60 -11.64 4.14
C GLN A 61 14.64 -12.05 3.06
N THR A 62 14.64 -13.32 2.70
CA THR A 62 13.75 -13.83 1.68
C THR A 62 12.58 -14.53 2.38
N ILE A 63 11.38 -14.19 1.97
CA ILE A 63 10.20 -14.86 2.51
C ILE A 63 10.04 -16.16 1.75
N PRO A 64 9.82 -17.28 2.43
CA PRO A 64 9.68 -18.57 1.74
C PRO A 64 8.60 -18.52 0.68
N ALA A 65 8.88 -19.12 -0.46
CA ALA A 65 7.95 -19.13 -1.58
C ALA A 65 6.59 -19.72 -1.20
N ALA A 66 6.58 -20.76 -0.39
CA ALA A 66 5.33 -21.38 0.02
C ALA A 66 4.47 -20.42 0.83
N LYS A 67 5.10 -19.62 1.68
CA LYS A 67 4.36 -18.68 2.51
C LYS A 67 3.84 -17.52 1.64
N THR A 68 4.64 -17.07 0.70
CA THR A 68 4.22 -16.01 -0.21
C THR A 68 3.00 -16.47 -0.99
N LYS A 69 3.03 -17.71 -1.49
CA LYS A 69 1.94 -18.22 -2.29
C LYS A 69 0.68 -18.35 -1.44
N GLU A 70 0.82 -18.79 -0.22
CA GLU A 70 -0.32 -18.96 0.68
C GLU A 70 -0.99 -17.61 0.90
N VAL A 71 -0.20 -16.59 1.21
CA VAL A 71 -0.73 -15.26 1.49
C VAL A 71 -1.37 -14.67 0.23
N GLU A 72 -0.72 -14.83 -0.91
CA GLU A 72 -1.26 -14.30 -2.16
C GLU A 72 -2.58 -14.97 -2.53
N THR A 73 -2.69 -16.26 -2.27
CA THR A 73 -3.91 -16.98 -2.58
C THR A 73 -5.06 -16.48 -1.69
N LYS A 74 -4.78 -16.28 -0.40
CA LYS A 74 -5.81 -15.81 0.49
C LYS A 74 -6.25 -14.40 0.12
N ALA A 75 -5.30 -13.54 -0.20
CA ALA A 75 -5.63 -12.18 -0.59
C ALA A 75 -6.41 -12.14 -1.88
N LYS A 76 -6.03 -12.99 -2.84
CA LYS A 76 -6.71 -13.05 -4.11
C LYS A 76 -8.15 -13.51 -3.92
N ASN A 77 -8.36 -14.50 -3.08
CA ASN A 77 -9.70 -15.00 -2.85
C ASN A 77 -10.57 -13.93 -2.17
N LEU A 78 -10.00 -13.20 -1.25
CA LEU A 78 -10.72 -12.15 -0.56
C LEU A 78 -11.10 -11.04 -1.53
N VAL A 79 -10.16 -10.59 -2.34
CA VAL A 79 -10.41 -9.51 -3.28
C VAL A 79 -11.44 -9.96 -4.32
N THR A 80 -11.36 -11.20 -4.78
CA THR A 80 -12.30 -11.72 -5.74
C THR A 80 -13.71 -11.72 -5.16
N LYS A 81 -13.82 -12.12 -3.90
CA LYS A 81 -15.11 -12.17 -3.27
C LYS A 81 -15.70 -10.78 -3.17
N LEU A 82 -14.90 -9.77 -2.83
CA LEU A 82 -15.40 -8.41 -2.73
C LEU A 82 -15.70 -7.81 -4.10
N ALA A 83 -14.87 -8.12 -5.09
CA ALA A 83 -15.06 -7.61 -6.43
C ALA A 83 -16.32 -8.15 -7.08
N LEU A 84 -16.72 -9.36 -6.69
CA LEU A 84 -17.93 -9.95 -7.24
C LEU A 84 -19.13 -9.71 -6.32
N GLY A 85 -18.90 -9.15 -5.16
CA GLY A 85 -19.96 -8.93 -4.18
C GLY A 85 -20.13 -7.48 -3.81
N ALA A 86 -19.73 -7.14 -2.59
CA ALA A 86 -19.97 -5.79 -2.04
C ALA A 86 -19.39 -4.66 -2.89
N CYS A 87 -18.28 -4.89 -3.57
CA CYS A 87 -17.62 -3.85 -4.33
C CYS A 87 -17.73 -4.04 -5.84
N SER A 88 -18.71 -4.80 -6.29
CA SER A 88 -18.81 -5.13 -7.72
C SER A 88 -18.99 -3.91 -8.61
N LYS A 89 -19.72 -2.92 -8.14
CA LYS A 89 -19.96 -1.74 -8.93
C LYS A 89 -18.67 -0.95 -9.11
N GLN A 90 -17.94 -0.75 -8.03
CA GLN A 90 -16.69 0.00 -8.06
C GLN A 90 -15.65 -0.76 -8.88
N PHE A 91 -15.66 -2.10 -8.80
CA PHE A 91 -14.72 -2.92 -9.53
C PHE A 91 -15.02 -2.76 -11.03
N ALA A 92 -16.30 -2.81 -11.41
CA ALA A 92 -16.69 -2.69 -12.80
C ALA A 92 -16.26 -1.31 -13.37
N LEU A 93 -16.37 -0.27 -12.56
CA LEU A 93 -16.00 1.07 -13.02
C LEU A 93 -14.49 1.14 -13.25
N VAL A 94 -13.70 0.55 -12.37
CA VAL A 94 -12.25 0.52 -12.53
C VAL A 94 -11.90 -0.23 -13.82
N MET A 95 -12.51 -1.39 -14.01
CA MET A 95 -12.19 -2.19 -15.18
C MET A 95 -12.61 -1.53 -16.48
N THR A 96 -13.64 -0.72 -16.43
CA THR A 96 -14.14 -0.03 -17.62
C THR A 96 -13.40 1.28 -17.88
N LYS A 97 -13.13 2.04 -16.82
CA LYS A 97 -12.55 3.36 -16.98
C LYS A 97 -11.03 3.39 -16.91
N GLU A 98 -10.45 2.48 -16.17
CA GLU A 98 -8.99 2.45 -16.01
C GLU A 98 -8.47 1.03 -16.13
N PRO A 99 -8.73 0.36 -17.22
CA PRO A 99 -8.39 -1.05 -17.38
C PRO A 99 -6.91 -1.41 -17.26
N LYS A 100 -6.03 -0.48 -17.57
CA LYS A 100 -4.62 -0.79 -17.51
C LYS A 100 -3.95 -0.54 -16.17
N THR A 101 -4.36 0.49 -15.48
CA THR A 101 -3.69 0.87 -14.26
C THR A 101 -4.56 0.88 -13.02
N GLY A 102 -5.87 0.77 -13.20
CA GLY A 102 -6.79 0.90 -12.08
C GLY A 102 -6.62 -0.10 -10.96
N LEU A 103 -6.43 -1.37 -11.32
CA LEU A 103 -6.27 -2.38 -10.28
C LEU A 103 -4.96 -2.20 -9.53
N GLN A 104 -3.91 -1.79 -10.23
CA GLN A 104 -2.63 -1.57 -9.59
C GLN A 104 -2.72 -0.36 -8.67
N ALA A 105 -3.41 0.69 -9.09
CA ALA A 105 -3.60 1.88 -8.27
C ALA A 105 -4.43 1.53 -7.03
N THR A 106 -5.45 0.69 -7.20
CA THR A 106 -6.27 0.25 -6.08
C THR A 106 -5.42 -0.52 -5.08
N ALA A 107 -4.61 -1.44 -5.57
CA ALA A 107 -3.76 -2.26 -4.71
C ALA A 107 -2.75 -1.39 -3.97
N SER A 108 -2.19 -0.38 -4.66
CA SER A 108 -1.22 0.51 -4.04
C SER A 108 -1.87 1.35 -2.94
N TYR A 109 -3.08 1.79 -3.17
CA TYR A 109 -3.81 2.59 -2.18
C TYR A 109 -4.04 1.72 -0.93
N ILE A 110 -4.52 0.50 -1.11
CA ILE A 110 -4.81 -0.39 0.00
C ILE A 110 -3.53 -0.71 0.77
N ALA A 111 -2.46 -1.03 0.05
CA ALA A 111 -1.20 -1.37 0.70
C ALA A 111 -0.68 -0.18 1.50
N ALA A 112 -0.74 1.02 0.92
CA ALA A 112 -0.27 2.21 1.61
C ALA A 112 -1.10 2.49 2.87
N ASP A 113 -2.40 2.32 2.78
CA ASP A 113 -3.28 2.57 3.90
C ASP A 113 -3.02 1.60 5.04
N LEU A 114 -2.91 0.32 4.71
CA LEU A 114 -2.68 -0.70 5.72
C LEU A 114 -1.30 -0.59 6.36
N LEU A 115 -0.27 -0.31 5.55
CA LEU A 115 1.06 -0.18 6.09
C LEU A 115 1.20 1.10 6.94
N LYS A 116 0.45 2.13 6.57
CA LYS A 116 0.49 3.36 7.31
C LYS A 116 -0.06 3.09 8.70
N ASP A 117 -1.15 2.32 8.80
CA ASP A 117 -1.75 2.03 10.08
C ASP A 117 -0.78 1.20 10.93
N GLN A 118 -0.04 0.30 10.31
CA GLN A 118 0.92 -0.52 11.03
C GLN A 118 2.05 0.38 11.54
N PHE A 119 2.49 1.33 10.75
CA PHE A 119 3.54 2.21 11.16
C PHE A 119 3.08 3.12 12.29
N VAL A 120 1.86 3.60 12.25
CA VAL A 120 1.33 4.47 13.28
C VAL A 120 1.21 3.69 14.59
N SER A 121 0.69 2.49 14.53
CA SER A 121 0.48 1.70 15.74
C SER A 121 1.78 1.10 16.31
N SER A 122 2.75 0.83 15.45
CA SER A 122 4.00 0.24 15.92
C SER A 122 5.20 1.12 15.66
N GLY A 123 4.96 2.29 15.13
CA GLY A 123 6.05 3.15 14.70
C GLY A 123 7.15 3.34 15.70
N LEU A 124 6.78 3.53 16.95
CA LEU A 124 7.77 3.77 17.94
C LEU A 124 8.52 2.50 18.27
N ASN A 125 7.94 1.36 17.98
CA ASN A 125 8.57 0.10 18.29
C ASN A 125 9.60 -0.26 17.22
N LEU A 126 9.48 0.32 16.05
CA LEU A 126 10.40 0.03 14.95
C LEU A 126 11.75 0.65 15.31
N PHE A 127 11.74 1.74 16.08
CA PHE A 127 12.94 2.42 16.45
C PHE A 127 12.95 2.61 17.97
N PRO A 128 13.07 1.54 18.70
CA PRO A 128 12.99 1.57 20.16
C PRO A 128 13.96 2.51 20.86
N SER A 129 15.03 2.87 20.18
CA SER A 129 15.99 3.76 20.79
C SER A 129 15.63 5.23 20.56
N LEU A 130 14.59 5.49 19.77
CA LEU A 130 14.20 6.88 19.51
C LEU A 130 12.98 7.22 20.32
N LYS A 131 12.95 8.39 20.89
CA LYS A 131 11.80 8.84 21.63
C LYS A 131 11.04 9.79 20.74
N ASN A 132 9.77 10.01 21.03
CA ASN A 132 8.93 10.89 20.25
C ASN A 132 9.59 12.25 20.03
N SER A 133 10.20 12.81 21.04
CA SER A 133 10.80 14.10 20.88
C SER A 133 11.95 14.09 19.87
N GLN A 134 12.70 13.00 19.84
CA GLN A 134 13.82 12.90 18.94
C GLN A 134 13.32 12.77 17.52
N LEU A 135 12.27 11.99 17.35
CA LEU A 135 11.71 11.77 16.02
C LEU A 135 11.13 13.09 15.50
N THR A 136 10.46 13.82 16.38
CA THR A 136 9.86 15.09 16.01
C THR A 136 10.96 16.08 15.63
N ASN A 137 12.06 16.05 16.33
CA ASN A 137 13.14 16.97 16.05
C ASN A 137 13.77 16.67 14.68
N LEU A 138 13.86 15.41 14.34
CA LEU A 138 14.44 15.04 13.06
C LEU A 138 13.53 15.52 11.94
N LEU A 139 12.24 15.34 12.09
CA LEU A 139 11.29 15.75 11.08
C LEU A 139 11.29 17.28 10.94
N ASN A 140 11.35 17.99 12.06
CA ASN A 140 11.34 19.43 12.02
C ASN A 140 12.64 19.94 11.40
N SER A 141 13.71 19.27 11.66
CA SER A 141 15.00 19.69 11.19
C SER A 141 15.02 19.59 9.67
N GLU A 142 14.46 18.54 9.13
CA GLU A 142 14.40 18.36 7.71
C GLU A 142 13.48 19.38 7.09
N THR A 143 12.43 19.71 7.74
CA THR A 143 11.48 20.65 7.22
C THR A 143 12.16 22.01 7.13
N LEU A 144 12.95 22.34 8.11
CA LEU A 144 13.61 23.62 8.11
C LEU A 144 14.70 23.69 7.05
N ASP A 145 15.35 22.60 6.76
CA ASP A 145 16.42 22.56 5.80
C ASP A 145 15.85 22.50 4.39
N ALA A 146 14.61 22.14 4.27
CA ALA A 146 13.99 22.09 2.96
C ALA A 146 13.66 23.50 2.47
#